data_e6d41b42c2dd9a85a521ca0697b4cfbb
#
_entry.id   e6d41b42c2dd9a85a521ca0697b4cfbb
#
_cell.length_a   1.000
_cell.length_b   1.000
_cell.length_c   1.000
_cell.angle_alpha   90.00
_cell.angle_beta   90.00
_cell.angle_gamma   90.00
#
_symmetry.space_group_name_H-M   'P 1'
#
loop_
_entity.id
_entity.type
_entity.pdbx_description
1 polymer ?
#
loop_
_entity_poly.entity_id
_entity_poly.type
_entity_poly.pdbx_seq_one_letter_code
_entity_poly.pdbx_strand_id
1 'polypeptide(L)'
;RKELGDDFPISLKLNSADFQKGGFSAEDAVASAQIIEAAGLDILEISGGTYEQPRLLGLDNLSINPDRSEKRRNSTIAREAYFLDYAANIKKTISIPVIVTGGFRTRSAMESAIGNNACEMIGVGRPLCADPLSIKKLLNGEIGQLSRYEKSLSFGPWIFSPSSPFRLIQAINGFGAQAWFYQQIKRISLNEDPDLS
;
A
#
# COMPACT_ATOMS: atom_id res chain seq x y z
N ARG A 1 18.37 17.52 -6.20
CA ARG A 1 19.69 17.58 -5.55
C ARG A 1 20.37 18.93 -5.80
N LYS A 2 20.48 19.38 -7.06
CA LYS A 2 21.15 20.65 -7.41
C LYS A 2 20.61 21.87 -6.64
N GLU A 3 19.30 21.95 -6.44
CA GLU A 3 18.65 23.08 -5.76
C GLU A 3 18.63 22.92 -4.22
N LEU A 4 18.63 21.69 -3.73
CA LEU A 4 18.45 21.38 -2.31
C LEU A 4 19.77 21.14 -1.56
N GLY A 5 20.86 20.91 -2.27
CA GLY A 5 22.14 20.51 -1.69
C GLY A 5 22.18 19.01 -1.33
N ASP A 6 23.35 18.54 -0.89
CA ASP A 6 23.59 17.12 -0.67
C ASP A 6 23.03 16.61 0.65
N ASP A 7 22.88 17.47 1.64
CA ASP A 7 22.40 17.12 2.98
C ASP A 7 20.87 17.05 3.10
N PHE A 8 20.13 17.52 2.09
CA PHE A 8 18.65 17.48 2.13
C PHE A 8 18.14 16.09 1.71
N PRO A 9 17.44 15.35 2.60
CA PRO A 9 16.94 14.02 2.26
C PRO A 9 15.83 14.07 1.21
N ILE A 10 15.99 13.28 0.15
CA ILE A 10 15.00 13.16 -0.94
C ILE A 10 14.46 11.74 -0.94
N SER A 11 13.15 11.61 -0.80
CA SER A 11 12.42 10.36 -0.93
C SER A 11 11.52 10.38 -2.16
N LEU A 12 11.41 9.23 -2.83
CA LEU A 12 10.51 9.06 -3.97
C LEU A 12 9.64 7.83 -3.77
N LYS A 13 8.35 7.96 -4.05
CA LYS A 13 7.42 6.85 -4.08
C LYS A 13 7.21 6.35 -5.51
N LEU A 14 7.53 5.08 -5.73
CA LEU A 14 7.47 4.42 -7.03
C LEU A 14 6.46 3.27 -6.99
N ASN A 15 5.69 3.09 -8.06
CA ASN A 15 4.92 1.88 -8.27
C ASN A 15 5.85 0.68 -8.53
N SER A 16 5.52 -0.47 -7.96
CA SER A 16 6.20 -1.73 -8.27
C SER A 16 5.80 -2.29 -9.64
N ALA A 17 4.53 -2.08 -10.02
CA ALA A 17 3.95 -2.40 -11.32
C ALA A 17 2.54 -1.81 -11.41
N ASP A 18 2.05 -1.55 -12.63
CA ASP A 18 0.67 -1.09 -12.86
C ASP A 18 -0.32 -2.24 -12.93
N PHE A 19 0.17 -3.47 -13.13
CA PHE A 19 -0.65 -4.68 -13.29
C PHE A 19 -1.61 -4.61 -14.50
N GLN A 20 -1.24 -3.86 -15.51
CA GLN A 20 -1.98 -3.66 -16.75
C GLN A 20 -1.14 -4.10 -17.94
N LYS A 21 -1.78 -4.69 -18.96
CA LYS A 21 -1.08 -5.07 -20.20
C LYS A 21 -0.57 -3.80 -20.90
N GLY A 22 0.75 -3.74 -21.11
CA GLY A 22 1.43 -2.57 -21.70
C GLY A 22 1.62 -1.38 -20.75
N GLY A 23 1.32 -1.54 -19.44
CA GLY A 23 1.63 -0.58 -18.40
C GLY A 23 3.05 -0.76 -17.86
N PHE A 24 3.35 -0.01 -16.80
CA PHE A 24 4.64 -0.06 -16.10
C PHE A 24 4.86 -1.45 -15.48
N SER A 25 5.95 -2.09 -15.87
CA SER A 25 6.29 -3.47 -15.46
C SER A 25 7.20 -3.51 -14.23
N ALA A 26 7.39 -4.70 -13.66
CA ALA A 26 8.34 -4.90 -12.56
C ALA A 26 9.79 -4.64 -13.01
N GLU A 27 10.12 -4.96 -14.26
CA GLU A 27 11.42 -4.71 -14.89
C GLU A 27 11.65 -3.21 -15.08
N ASP A 28 10.62 -2.47 -15.49
CA ASP A 28 10.66 -1.01 -15.59
C ASP A 28 10.87 -0.37 -14.22
N ALA A 29 10.26 -0.93 -13.16
CA ALA A 29 10.44 -0.45 -11.79
C ALA A 29 11.89 -0.63 -11.32
N VAL A 30 12.51 -1.77 -11.62
CA VAL A 30 13.92 -2.03 -11.31
C VAL A 30 14.83 -1.05 -12.06
N ALA A 31 14.66 -0.90 -13.38
CA ALA A 31 15.44 0.01 -14.19
C ALA A 31 15.29 1.47 -13.73
N SER A 32 14.05 1.88 -13.42
CA SER A 32 13.76 3.22 -12.88
C SER A 32 14.43 3.46 -11.53
N ALA A 33 14.39 2.48 -10.63
CA ALA A 33 15.01 2.58 -9.31
C ALA A 33 16.53 2.83 -9.42
N GLN A 34 17.24 2.12 -10.32
CA GLN A 34 18.67 2.30 -10.55
C GLN A 34 18.99 3.69 -11.11
N ILE A 35 18.19 4.19 -12.06
CA ILE A 35 18.37 5.52 -12.64
C ILE A 35 18.17 6.62 -11.58
N ILE A 36 17.13 6.45 -10.75
CA ILE A 36 16.77 7.43 -9.73
C ILE A 36 17.80 7.44 -8.59
N GLU A 37 18.32 6.26 -8.18
CA GLU A 37 19.44 6.17 -7.24
C GLU A 37 20.68 6.89 -7.77
N ALA A 38 21.06 6.65 -9.03
CA ALA A 38 22.20 7.32 -9.66
C ALA A 38 22.01 8.85 -9.77
N ALA A 39 20.76 9.32 -9.78
CA ALA A 39 20.43 10.75 -9.74
C ALA A 39 20.50 11.36 -8.32
N GLY A 40 20.84 10.57 -7.29
CA GLY A 40 21.06 11.05 -5.92
C GLY A 40 19.81 10.99 -5.04
N LEU A 41 18.94 9.99 -5.23
CA LEU A 41 17.87 9.69 -4.29
C LEU A 41 18.43 9.09 -3.01
N ASP A 42 17.82 9.41 -1.85
CA ASP A 42 18.26 8.88 -0.55
C ASP A 42 17.39 7.72 -0.06
N ILE A 43 16.09 7.72 -0.38
CA ILE A 43 15.13 6.71 0.08
C ILE A 43 14.12 6.41 -1.03
N LEU A 44 13.89 5.12 -1.30
CA LEU A 44 12.87 4.68 -2.26
C LEU A 44 11.69 4.03 -1.54
N GLU A 45 10.48 4.59 -1.71
CA GLU A 45 9.24 3.97 -1.21
C GLU A 45 8.60 3.15 -2.34
N ILE A 46 8.40 1.85 -2.11
CA ILE A 46 7.71 0.95 -3.01
C ILE A 46 6.24 0.83 -2.61
N SER A 47 5.41 1.09 -3.58
CA SER A 47 3.97 0.94 -3.53
C SER A 47 3.50 0.20 -4.79
N GLY A 48 2.21 0.17 -5.07
CA GLY A 48 1.72 -0.38 -6.33
C GLY A 48 0.22 -0.21 -6.51
N GLY A 49 -0.20 -0.47 -7.74
CA GLY A 49 -1.55 -0.23 -8.19
C GLY A 49 -1.77 1.22 -8.61
N THR A 50 -2.67 1.40 -9.56
CA THR A 50 -3.13 2.70 -10.04
C THR A 50 -4.60 2.88 -9.66
N TYR A 51 -5.14 4.09 -9.88
CA TYR A 51 -6.59 4.33 -9.74
C TYR A 51 -7.42 3.49 -10.72
N GLU A 52 -6.84 3.10 -11.85
CA GLU A 52 -7.46 2.23 -12.86
C GLU A 52 -7.44 0.75 -12.44
N GLN A 53 -6.49 0.39 -11.56
CA GLN A 53 -6.40 -0.94 -10.95
C GLN A 53 -6.23 -0.82 -9.43
N PRO A 54 -7.27 -0.50 -8.68
CA PRO A 54 -7.17 -0.24 -7.25
C PRO A 54 -7.04 -1.52 -6.41
N ARG A 55 -5.99 -2.32 -6.65
CA ARG A 55 -5.71 -3.57 -5.91
C ARG A 55 -5.56 -3.36 -4.41
N LEU A 56 -5.06 -2.19 -3.99
CA LEU A 56 -4.98 -1.81 -2.58
C LEU A 56 -6.34 -1.70 -1.90
N LEU A 57 -7.40 -1.47 -2.69
CA LEU A 57 -8.78 -1.43 -2.20
C LEU A 57 -9.47 -2.80 -2.23
N GLY A 58 -8.76 -3.86 -2.65
CA GLY A 58 -9.33 -5.19 -2.82
C GLY A 58 -10.23 -5.34 -4.06
N LEU A 59 -10.12 -4.41 -5.01
CA LEU A 59 -10.94 -4.35 -6.21
C LEU A 59 -10.22 -4.99 -7.42
N ASP A 60 -9.64 -6.16 -7.22
CA ASP A 60 -8.85 -6.88 -8.24
C ASP A 60 -9.59 -7.14 -9.55
N ASN A 61 -10.93 -7.14 -9.49
CA ASN A 61 -11.80 -7.45 -10.65
C ASN A 61 -12.25 -6.21 -11.43
N LEU A 62 -11.93 -5.00 -10.99
CA LEU A 62 -12.33 -3.74 -11.65
C LEU A 62 -11.32 -3.23 -12.67
N SER A 63 -10.30 -3.99 -12.95
CA SER A 63 -9.28 -3.65 -13.95
C SER A 63 -9.87 -3.49 -15.36
N ILE A 64 -9.55 -2.39 -16.01
CA ILE A 64 -9.98 -2.11 -17.40
C ILE A 64 -9.27 -3.06 -18.38
N ASN A 65 -8.03 -3.43 -18.10
CA ASN A 65 -7.23 -4.32 -18.94
C ASN A 65 -6.23 -5.14 -18.12
N PRO A 66 -6.70 -6.15 -17.33
CA PRO A 66 -5.85 -6.89 -16.41
C PRO A 66 -4.79 -7.70 -17.15
N ASP A 67 -3.55 -7.64 -16.70
CA ASP A 67 -2.53 -8.61 -17.07
C ASP A 67 -2.84 -9.96 -16.39
N ARG A 68 -3.39 -10.90 -17.17
CA ARG A 68 -3.71 -12.26 -16.71
C ARG A 68 -2.50 -13.20 -16.71
N SER A 69 -1.35 -12.75 -17.23
CA SER A 69 -0.13 -13.56 -17.27
C SER A 69 0.56 -13.61 -15.90
N GLU A 70 0.27 -12.66 -15.02
CA GLU A 70 0.82 -12.61 -13.67
C GLU A 70 0.20 -13.69 -12.78
N LYS A 71 0.86 -14.84 -12.68
CA LYS A 71 0.51 -15.90 -11.72
C LYS A 71 0.87 -15.46 -10.30
N ARG A 72 -0.08 -14.88 -9.59
CA ARG A 72 0.06 -14.66 -8.15
C ARG A 72 0.24 -16.01 -7.44
N ARG A 73 1.32 -16.13 -6.69
CA ARG A 73 1.44 -17.26 -5.75
C ARG A 73 0.37 -17.11 -4.67
N ASN A 74 -0.35 -18.19 -4.36
CA ASN A 74 -1.36 -18.20 -3.28
C ASN A 74 -0.80 -17.68 -1.95
N SER A 75 0.52 -17.85 -1.71
CA SER A 75 1.23 -17.27 -0.57
C SER A 75 1.26 -15.74 -0.57
N THR A 76 1.25 -15.08 -1.72
CA THR A 76 1.23 -13.61 -1.83
C THR A 76 -0.15 -13.05 -1.50
N ILE A 77 -1.23 -13.78 -1.82
CA ILE A 77 -2.61 -13.41 -1.49
C ILE A 77 -2.85 -13.50 0.03
N ALA A 78 -2.23 -14.48 0.70
CA ALA A 78 -2.30 -14.67 2.15
C ALA A 78 -1.41 -13.71 2.94
N ARG A 79 -0.42 -13.05 2.29
CA ARG A 79 0.50 -12.11 2.94
C ARG A 79 -0.14 -10.74 3.10
N GLU A 80 0.19 -10.07 4.20
CA GLU A 80 -0.26 -8.71 4.45
C GLU A 80 0.38 -7.70 3.49
N ALA A 81 1.63 -7.91 3.08
CA ALA A 81 2.41 -7.01 2.23
C ALA A 81 2.35 -7.41 0.76
N TYR A 82 1.49 -6.77 0.00
CA TYR A 82 1.26 -7.06 -1.42
C TYR A 82 2.49 -6.83 -2.31
N PHE A 83 3.37 -5.91 -1.95
CA PHE A 83 4.48 -5.45 -2.79
C PHE A 83 5.85 -5.90 -2.29
N LEU A 84 5.89 -6.78 -1.28
CA LEU A 84 7.14 -7.17 -0.64
C LEU A 84 8.08 -7.93 -1.59
N ASP A 85 7.53 -8.81 -2.43
CA ASP A 85 8.32 -9.57 -3.40
C ASP A 85 8.93 -8.64 -4.48
N TYR A 86 8.20 -7.60 -4.90
CA TYR A 86 8.71 -6.58 -5.83
C TYR A 86 9.81 -5.73 -5.18
N ALA A 87 9.56 -5.27 -3.95
CA ALA A 87 10.55 -4.50 -3.19
C ALA A 87 11.85 -5.28 -2.99
N ALA A 88 11.77 -6.57 -2.63
CA ALA A 88 12.93 -7.44 -2.48
C ALA A 88 13.72 -7.60 -3.80
N ASN A 89 13.06 -7.59 -4.95
CA ASN A 89 13.75 -7.62 -6.24
C ASN A 89 14.45 -6.30 -6.55
N ILE A 90 13.79 -5.17 -6.32
CA ILE A 90 14.38 -3.84 -6.50
C ILE A 90 15.58 -3.67 -5.56
N LYS A 91 15.44 -4.05 -4.29
CA LYS A 91 16.49 -3.93 -3.28
C LYS A 91 17.77 -4.68 -3.61
N LYS A 92 17.71 -5.75 -4.39
CA LYS A 92 18.91 -6.46 -4.87
C LYS A 92 19.74 -5.66 -5.87
N THR A 93 19.18 -4.60 -6.44
CA THR A 93 19.78 -3.83 -7.55
C THR A 93 20.16 -2.41 -7.16
N ILE A 94 19.74 -1.95 -5.97
CA ILE A 94 20.04 -0.62 -5.43
C ILE A 94 20.64 -0.75 -4.02
N SER A 95 21.32 0.29 -3.56
CA SER A 95 21.98 0.36 -2.24
C SER A 95 21.25 1.24 -1.24
N ILE A 96 20.39 2.16 -1.73
CA ILE A 96 19.63 3.07 -0.86
C ILE A 96 18.53 2.32 -0.10
N PRO A 97 18.11 2.83 1.09
CA PRO A 97 17.04 2.25 1.88
C PRO A 97 15.71 2.17 1.12
N VAL A 98 14.98 1.07 1.32
CA VAL A 98 13.68 0.82 0.71
C VAL A 98 12.59 0.82 1.77
N ILE A 99 11.53 1.59 1.53
CA ILE A 99 10.28 1.56 2.29
C ILE A 99 9.27 0.71 1.52
N VAL A 100 8.56 -0.18 2.20
CA VAL A 100 7.42 -0.89 1.59
C VAL A 100 6.12 -0.42 2.22
N THR A 101 5.23 0.12 1.39
CA THR A 101 3.92 0.60 1.81
C THR A 101 2.81 -0.23 1.18
N GLY A 102 1.95 -0.80 2.02
CA GLY A 102 0.74 -1.50 1.59
C GLY A 102 0.50 -2.84 2.27
N GLY A 103 -0.66 -2.97 2.88
CA GLY A 103 -1.18 -4.24 3.40
C GLY A 103 -0.75 -4.65 4.81
N PHE A 104 0.32 -4.12 5.34
CA PHE A 104 0.78 -4.46 6.69
C PHE A 104 -0.25 -4.15 7.77
N ARG A 105 -0.48 -5.12 8.67
CA ARG A 105 -1.41 -4.97 9.80
C ARG A 105 -0.85 -5.55 11.10
N THR A 106 -0.02 -6.58 11.06
CA THR A 106 0.54 -7.22 12.26
C THR A 106 2.00 -6.86 12.45
N ARG A 107 2.42 -6.75 13.72
CA ARG A 107 3.80 -6.50 14.08
C ARG A 107 4.72 -7.61 13.58
N SER A 108 4.29 -8.86 13.67
CA SER A 108 5.09 -10.01 13.22
C SER A 108 5.38 -9.99 11.72
N ALA A 109 4.41 -9.57 10.87
CA ALA A 109 4.63 -9.41 9.44
C ALA A 109 5.63 -8.28 9.14
N MET A 110 5.56 -7.17 9.88
CA MET A 110 6.49 -6.04 9.75
C MET A 110 7.93 -6.45 10.16
N GLU A 111 8.07 -7.10 11.32
CA GLU A 111 9.36 -7.61 11.81
C GLU A 111 9.96 -8.66 10.87
N SER A 112 9.13 -9.54 10.33
CA SER A 112 9.56 -10.54 9.34
C SER A 112 10.06 -9.89 8.05
N ALA A 113 9.39 -8.84 7.56
CA ALA A 113 9.80 -8.14 6.33
C ALA A 113 11.18 -7.47 6.51
N ILE A 114 11.42 -6.81 7.64
CA ILE A 114 12.69 -6.18 7.97
C ILE A 114 13.75 -7.24 8.25
N GLY A 115 13.44 -8.25 9.08
CA GLY A 115 14.38 -9.31 9.47
C GLY A 115 14.84 -10.18 8.29
N ASN A 116 14.00 -10.35 7.27
CA ASN A 116 14.36 -11.03 6.02
C ASN A 116 15.05 -10.11 5.00
N ASN A 117 15.41 -8.91 5.40
CA ASN A 117 16.08 -7.92 4.54
C ASN A 117 15.28 -7.58 3.26
N ALA A 118 13.95 -7.60 3.31
CA ALA A 118 13.11 -7.24 2.18
C ALA A 118 12.88 -5.72 2.07
N CYS A 119 13.00 -5.00 3.17
CA CYS A 119 12.96 -3.54 3.25
C CYS A 119 13.61 -3.06 4.55
N GLU A 120 13.93 -1.77 4.64
CA GLU A 120 14.42 -1.12 5.87
C GLU A 120 13.30 -0.48 6.68
N MET A 121 12.20 -0.11 6.02
CA MET A 121 11.11 0.62 6.67
C MET A 121 9.75 0.16 6.16
N ILE A 122 8.75 0.22 7.05
CA ILE A 122 7.36 -0.13 6.75
C ILE A 122 6.51 1.13 6.67
N GLY A 123 5.80 1.30 5.55
CA GLY A 123 4.81 2.35 5.37
C GLY A 123 3.39 1.87 5.73
N VAL A 124 2.70 2.66 6.56
CA VAL A 124 1.31 2.41 6.96
C VAL A 124 0.47 3.64 6.67
N GLY A 125 -0.65 3.46 5.97
CA GLY A 125 -1.56 4.56 5.61
C GLY A 125 -2.92 4.43 6.28
N ARG A 126 -3.81 3.62 5.73
CA ARG A 126 -5.24 3.56 6.11
C ARG A 126 -5.54 3.44 7.61
N PRO A 127 -4.83 2.63 8.43
CA PRO A 127 -5.07 2.62 9.88
C PRO A 127 -4.90 3.98 10.54
N LEU A 128 -3.92 4.77 10.08
CA LEU A 128 -3.64 6.11 10.63
C LEU A 128 -4.70 7.14 10.27
N CYS A 129 -5.46 6.93 9.18
CA CYS A 129 -6.57 7.80 8.82
C CYS A 129 -7.72 7.75 9.85
N ALA A 130 -7.83 6.65 10.60
CA ALA A 130 -8.89 6.43 11.58
C ALA A 130 -8.39 6.40 13.04
N ASP A 131 -7.16 5.97 13.28
CA ASP A 131 -6.51 6.00 14.59
C ASP A 131 -5.05 6.44 14.44
N PRO A 132 -4.75 7.75 14.56
CA PRO A 132 -3.39 8.28 14.43
C PRO A 132 -2.40 7.69 15.43
N LEU A 133 -2.88 7.15 16.56
CA LEU A 133 -2.04 6.55 17.60
C LEU A 133 -1.86 5.02 17.41
N SER A 134 -2.49 4.42 16.41
CA SER A 134 -2.51 2.97 16.24
C SER A 134 -1.12 2.34 16.12
N ILE A 135 -0.18 3.01 15.45
CA ILE A 135 1.21 2.52 15.36
C ILE A 135 1.89 2.53 16.72
N LYS A 136 1.73 3.59 17.51
CA LYS A 136 2.27 3.66 18.87
C LYS A 136 1.69 2.55 19.74
N LYS A 137 0.38 2.32 19.67
CA LYS A 137 -0.29 1.23 20.40
C LYS A 137 0.25 -0.14 19.99
N LEU A 138 0.47 -0.38 18.69
CA LEU A 138 1.03 -1.62 18.17
C LEU A 138 2.46 -1.86 18.68
N LEU A 139 3.30 -0.84 18.63
CA LEU A 139 4.70 -0.93 19.08
C LEU A 139 4.81 -1.15 20.60
N ASN A 140 3.90 -0.55 21.39
CA ASN A 140 3.82 -0.75 22.84
C ASN A 140 3.19 -2.11 23.23
N GLY A 141 2.65 -2.87 22.28
CA GLY A 141 1.95 -4.14 22.57
C GLY A 141 0.54 -3.97 23.15
N GLU A 142 -0.02 -2.77 23.08
CA GLU A 142 -1.39 -2.47 23.55
C GLU A 142 -2.44 -3.10 22.62
N ILE A 143 -2.09 -3.26 21.32
CA ILE A 143 -2.90 -3.95 20.34
C ILE A 143 -2.06 -4.99 19.60
N GLY A 144 -2.66 -6.12 19.20
CA GLY A 144 -1.98 -7.19 18.47
C GLY A 144 -1.85 -6.93 16.98
N GLN A 145 -2.75 -6.12 16.43
CA GLN A 145 -2.78 -5.76 15.00
C GLN A 145 -3.48 -4.44 14.75
N LEU A 146 -3.16 -3.81 13.64
CA LEU A 146 -3.83 -2.61 13.14
C LEU A 146 -5.21 -2.96 12.55
N SER A 147 -6.20 -2.13 12.82
CA SER A 147 -7.57 -2.34 12.35
C SER A 147 -7.67 -2.32 10.81
N ARG A 148 -8.61 -3.10 10.30
CA ARG A 148 -8.94 -3.20 8.87
C ARG A 148 -10.32 -2.63 8.64
N TYR A 149 -10.47 -1.33 8.84
CA TYR A 149 -11.74 -0.61 8.72
C TYR A 149 -12.42 -0.88 7.38
N GLU A 150 -11.65 -1.01 6.31
CA GLU A 150 -12.14 -1.31 4.96
C GLU A 150 -12.94 -2.62 4.85
N LYS A 151 -12.79 -3.53 5.81
CA LYS A 151 -13.55 -4.79 5.82
C LYS A 151 -14.95 -4.67 6.44
N SER A 152 -15.14 -3.71 7.33
CA SER A 152 -16.45 -3.43 7.96
C SER A 152 -17.29 -2.46 7.13
N LEU A 153 -16.65 -1.67 6.26
CA LEU A 153 -17.34 -0.72 5.39
C LEU A 153 -18.06 -1.46 4.26
N SER A 154 -19.39 -1.40 4.26
CA SER A 154 -20.25 -2.03 3.26
C SER A 154 -21.56 -1.27 3.13
N PHE A 155 -22.06 -1.10 1.91
CA PHE A 155 -23.38 -0.52 1.69
C PHE A 155 -24.53 -1.45 2.08
N GLY A 156 -24.26 -2.73 2.33
CA GLY A 156 -25.24 -3.70 2.76
C GLY A 156 -24.75 -5.14 2.69
N PRO A 157 -25.57 -6.08 3.14
CA PRO A 157 -25.23 -7.50 3.15
C PRO A 157 -25.28 -8.12 1.76
N TRP A 158 -24.62 -9.28 1.61
CA TRP A 158 -24.66 -10.17 0.47
C TRP A 158 -24.38 -9.48 -0.87
N ILE A 159 -25.39 -9.29 -1.76
CA ILE A 159 -25.19 -8.70 -3.09
C ILE A 159 -24.75 -7.24 -3.07
N PHE A 160 -24.95 -6.53 -1.97
CA PHE A 160 -24.53 -5.13 -1.78
C PHE A 160 -23.17 -5.02 -1.06
N SER A 161 -22.55 -6.14 -0.70
CA SER A 161 -21.24 -6.18 -0.02
C SER A 161 -20.08 -5.91 -0.99
N PRO A 162 -18.86 -5.62 -0.47
CA PRO A 162 -17.65 -5.57 -1.27
C PRO A 162 -17.35 -6.86 -2.06
N SER A 163 -17.88 -8.00 -1.61
CA SER A 163 -17.74 -9.32 -2.27
C SER A 163 -18.84 -9.60 -3.30
N SER A 164 -19.65 -8.61 -3.65
CA SER A 164 -20.73 -8.74 -4.63
C SER A 164 -20.25 -9.36 -5.96
N PRO A 165 -21.05 -10.20 -6.64
CA PRO A 165 -20.73 -10.65 -7.99
C PRO A 165 -20.84 -9.51 -9.03
N PHE A 166 -21.47 -8.40 -8.70
CA PHE A 166 -21.66 -7.25 -9.60
C PHE A 166 -20.55 -6.23 -9.44
N ARG A 167 -19.81 -5.99 -10.55
CA ARG A 167 -18.69 -5.04 -10.60
C ARG A 167 -19.05 -3.62 -10.13
N LEU A 168 -20.25 -3.15 -10.49
CA LEU A 168 -20.74 -1.83 -10.09
C LEU A 168 -20.85 -1.73 -8.55
N ILE A 169 -21.38 -2.75 -7.90
CA ILE A 169 -21.51 -2.79 -6.43
C ILE A 169 -20.13 -2.84 -5.75
N GLN A 170 -19.18 -3.61 -6.30
CA GLN A 170 -17.80 -3.62 -5.82
C GLN A 170 -17.17 -2.22 -5.93
N ALA A 171 -17.36 -1.52 -7.07
CA ALA A 171 -16.86 -0.17 -7.29
C ALA A 171 -17.46 0.82 -6.28
N ILE A 172 -18.78 0.79 -6.09
CA ILE A 172 -19.46 1.65 -5.13
C ILE A 172 -18.93 1.44 -3.71
N ASN A 173 -18.77 0.18 -3.28
CA ASN A 173 -18.18 -0.13 -1.96
C ASN A 173 -16.73 0.39 -1.85
N GLY A 174 -15.91 0.23 -2.89
CA GLY A 174 -14.53 0.73 -2.91
C GLY A 174 -14.43 2.24 -2.80
N PHE A 175 -15.21 2.97 -3.60
CA PHE A 175 -15.28 4.45 -3.53
C PHE A 175 -15.87 4.93 -2.20
N GLY A 176 -16.90 4.24 -1.68
CA GLY A 176 -17.48 4.54 -0.37
C GLY A 176 -16.46 4.37 0.76
N ALA A 177 -15.70 3.29 0.75
CA ALA A 177 -14.63 3.09 1.72
C ALA A 177 -13.55 4.18 1.61
N GLN A 178 -13.17 4.58 0.40
CA GLN A 178 -12.22 5.68 0.19
C GLN A 178 -12.78 7.01 0.73
N ALA A 179 -14.01 7.34 0.43
CA ALA A 179 -14.67 8.54 0.92
C ALA A 179 -14.74 8.57 2.45
N TRP A 180 -15.02 7.42 3.08
CA TRP A 180 -15.01 7.28 4.53
C TRP A 180 -13.63 7.62 5.13
N PHE A 181 -12.53 7.09 4.58
CA PHE A 181 -11.19 7.45 5.05
C PHE A 181 -10.89 8.94 4.91
N TYR A 182 -11.28 9.58 3.81
CA TYR A 182 -11.14 11.04 3.65
C TYR A 182 -11.96 11.82 4.69
N GLN A 183 -13.14 11.33 5.04
CA GLN A 183 -13.94 11.91 6.11
C GLN A 183 -13.21 11.83 7.46
N GLN A 184 -12.60 10.69 7.80
CA GLN A 184 -11.84 10.57 9.04
C GLN A 184 -10.64 11.55 9.08
N ILE A 185 -9.88 11.65 7.99
CA ILE A 185 -8.78 12.62 7.87
C ILE A 185 -9.29 14.06 8.09
N LYS A 186 -10.44 14.41 7.49
CA LYS A 186 -11.04 15.73 7.67
C LYS A 186 -11.41 15.99 9.14
N ARG A 187 -12.03 15.02 9.82
CA ARG A 187 -12.37 15.15 11.26
C ARG A 187 -11.11 15.37 12.10
N ILE A 188 -10.07 14.57 11.89
CA ILE A 188 -8.78 14.72 12.58
C ILE A 188 -8.19 16.11 12.33
N SER A 189 -8.28 16.64 11.11
CA SER A 189 -7.76 17.98 10.79
C SER A 189 -8.53 19.11 11.49
N LEU A 190 -9.76 18.85 11.94
CA LEU A 190 -10.60 19.78 12.72
C LEU A 190 -10.49 19.54 14.24
N ASN A 191 -9.55 18.69 14.69
CA ASN A 191 -9.41 18.23 16.08
C ASN A 191 -10.67 17.51 16.60
N GLU A 192 -11.43 16.86 15.74
CA GLU A 192 -12.54 16.00 16.09
C GLU A 192 -12.07 14.55 16.16
N ASP A 193 -12.69 13.73 17.03
CA ASP A 193 -12.44 12.30 17.05
C ASP A 193 -12.95 11.63 15.76
N PRO A 194 -12.23 10.62 15.24
CA PRO A 194 -12.72 9.81 14.13
C PRO A 194 -14.06 9.15 14.45
N ASP A 195 -14.94 9.12 13.48
CA ASP A 195 -16.21 8.40 13.58
C ASP A 195 -16.02 6.98 13.03
N LEU A 196 -15.99 6.00 13.93
CA LEU A 196 -15.72 4.60 13.62
C LEU A 196 -16.99 3.74 13.56
N SER A 197 -18.18 4.35 13.64
CA SER A 197 -19.48 3.69 13.55
C SER A 197 -19.85 3.29 12.13
#